data_ae77b345189ec669b41788ac38d2676b
#
_entry.id   ae77b345189ec669b41788ac38d2676b
#
_cell.length_a   1.000
_cell.length_b   1.000
_cell.length_c   1.000
_cell.angle_alpha   90.00
_cell.angle_beta   90.00
_cell.angle_gamma   90.00
#
_symmetry.space_group_name_H-M   'P 1'
#
loop_
_entity.id
_entity.type
_entity.pdbx_description
1 polymer ?
#
loop_
_entity_poly.entity_id
_entity_poly.type
_entity_poly.pdbx_seq_one_letter_code
_entity_poly.pdbx_strand_id
1 'polypeptide(L)' 'MPQGASGFEHMYPHIVRWVQSYGWIEMGADHYSRSLVRALDEGGMVWESKEDDTTLDKVLQTLEAFLAQRIQEYYA' A
#
# COMPACT_ATOMS: atom_id res chain seq x y z
N MET A 1 -20.78 8.56 9.44
CA MET A 1 -20.24 8.28 9.66
C MET A 1 -18.99 7.98 9.55
N PRO A 2 -18.39 8.00 9.50
CA PRO A 2 -17.03 7.83 9.17
C PRO A 2 -16.26 6.87 10.02
N GLN A 3 -16.94 6.18 10.81
CA GLN A 3 -16.27 5.24 11.71
C GLN A 3 -15.58 4.11 10.98
N GLY A 4 -16.10 3.71 9.83
CA GLY A 4 -15.47 2.66 9.05
C GLY A 4 -14.09 3.06 8.58
N ALA A 5 -13.94 4.31 8.19
CA ALA A 5 -12.66 4.82 7.74
C ALA A 5 -11.67 4.85 8.87
N SER A 6 -12.15 5.14 10.08
CA SER A 6 -11.31 5.15 11.26
C SER A 6 -10.62 3.81 11.52
N GLY A 7 -11.34 2.71 11.29
CA GLY A 7 -10.77 1.39 11.49
C GLY A 7 -9.60 1.12 10.56
N PHE A 8 -9.77 1.40 9.28
CA PHE A 8 -8.71 1.18 8.31
C PHE A 8 -7.53 2.10 8.58
N GLU A 9 -7.78 3.36 8.87
CA GLU A 9 -6.72 4.33 9.14
C GLU A 9 -5.93 3.95 10.37
N HIS A 10 -6.60 3.37 11.35
CA HIS A 10 -5.94 2.96 12.56
C HIS A 10 -4.98 1.78 12.31
N MET A 11 -5.37 0.85 11.46
CA MET A 11 -4.56 -0.32 11.16
C MET A 11 -3.46 -0.03 10.14
N TYR A 12 -3.74 0.85 9.19
CA TYR A 12 -2.83 1.10 8.07
C TYR A 12 -2.62 2.59 7.86
N PRO A 13 -2.08 3.28 8.87
CA PRO A 13 -1.98 4.75 8.76
C PRO A 13 -1.05 5.22 7.65
N HIS A 14 -0.02 4.44 7.31
CA HIS A 14 0.92 4.86 6.28
C HIS A 14 0.40 4.55 4.88
N ILE A 15 -0.40 3.49 4.72
CA ILE A 15 -1.09 3.27 3.45
C ILE A 15 -2.05 4.44 3.19
N VAL A 16 -2.81 4.85 4.19
CA VAL A 16 -3.73 5.97 4.05
C VAL A 16 -2.97 7.25 3.71
N ARG A 17 -1.89 7.51 4.43
CA ARG A 17 -1.07 8.69 4.16
C ARG A 17 -0.50 8.68 2.74
N TRP A 18 -0.09 7.52 2.28
CA TRP A 18 0.44 7.36 0.92
C TRP A 18 -0.58 7.78 -0.12
N VAL A 19 -1.80 7.25 -0.03
CA VAL A 19 -2.82 7.54 -1.04
C VAL A 19 -3.35 8.96 -0.95
N GLN A 20 -3.21 9.59 0.20
CA GLN A 20 -3.67 10.98 0.37
C GLN A 20 -2.65 11.99 -0.12
N SER A 21 -1.36 11.66 -0.08
CA SER A 21 -0.33 12.68 -0.24
C SER A 21 0.78 12.36 -1.21
N TYR A 22 1.06 11.08 -1.48
CA TYR A 22 2.28 10.74 -2.21
C TYR A 22 2.05 9.94 -3.48
N GLY A 23 1.05 9.09 -3.51
CA GLY A 23 0.85 8.23 -4.66
C GLY A 23 -0.48 7.51 -4.61
N TRP A 24 -0.50 6.27 -5.11
CA TRP A 24 -1.74 5.50 -5.10
C TRP A 24 -1.42 4.02 -4.95
N ILE A 25 -2.46 3.23 -4.74
CA ILE A 25 -2.36 1.79 -4.58
C ILE A 25 -3.23 1.13 -5.65
N GLU A 26 -2.67 0.12 -6.30
CA GLU A 26 -3.43 -0.71 -7.25
C GLU A 26 -3.57 -2.10 -6.66
N MET A 27 -4.75 -2.68 -6.81
CA MET A 27 -5.05 -4.01 -6.30
C MET A 27 -5.61 -4.88 -7.40
N GLY A 28 -5.23 -6.15 -7.36
CA GLY A 28 -5.73 -7.12 -8.30
C GLY A 28 -4.67 -7.54 -9.29
N ALA A 29 -4.65 -8.81 -9.65
CA ALA A 29 -3.72 -9.35 -10.63
C ALA A 29 -4.33 -9.23 -12.03
N ASP A 30 -3.47 -9.05 -13.02
CA ASP A 30 -3.91 -9.00 -14.41
C ASP A 30 -2.93 -9.80 -15.28
N HIS A 31 -3.01 -9.65 -16.60
CA HIS A 31 -2.13 -10.37 -17.51
C HIS A 31 -0.66 -10.00 -17.36
N TYR A 32 -0.39 -8.80 -16.88
CA TYR A 32 0.96 -8.28 -16.83
C TYR A 32 1.56 -8.32 -15.43
N SER A 33 0.71 -8.32 -14.43
CA SER A 33 1.15 -8.26 -13.05
C SER A 33 0.57 -9.42 -12.27
N ARG A 34 1.43 -10.20 -11.65
CA ARG A 34 1.01 -11.30 -10.81
C ARG A 34 0.95 -10.93 -9.35
N SER A 35 1.38 -9.73 -9.03
CA SER A 35 1.29 -9.25 -7.67
C SER A 35 -0.15 -8.85 -7.36
N LEU A 36 -0.56 -9.05 -6.13
CA LEU A 36 -1.91 -8.74 -5.70
C LEU A 36 -2.08 -7.24 -5.45
N VAL A 37 -1.05 -6.58 -4.95
CA VAL A 37 -1.09 -5.16 -4.59
C VAL A 37 0.20 -4.48 -5.04
N ARG A 38 0.07 -3.25 -5.53
CA ARG A 38 1.20 -2.44 -5.96
C ARG A 38 1.05 -1.02 -5.42
N ALA A 39 2.15 -0.42 -5.00
CA ALA A 39 2.18 0.98 -4.60
C ALA A 39 2.99 1.77 -5.63
N LEU A 40 2.43 2.88 -6.06
CA LEU A 40 3.03 3.69 -7.12
C LEU A 40 3.01 5.17 -6.73
N ASP A 41 3.92 5.92 -7.34
CA ASP A 41 3.86 7.39 -7.32
C ASP A 41 4.18 7.88 -8.74
N GLU A 42 4.41 9.18 -8.87
CA GLU A 42 4.66 9.76 -10.20
C GLU A 42 5.91 9.20 -10.86
N GLY A 43 6.83 8.71 -10.08
CA GLY A 43 8.05 8.11 -10.62
C GLY A 43 7.90 6.66 -11.02
N GLY A 44 6.76 6.04 -10.73
CA GLY A 44 6.51 4.66 -11.09
C GLY A 44 6.21 3.79 -9.89
N MET A 45 6.41 2.48 -10.07
CA MET A 45 6.12 1.52 -9.03
C MET A 45 7.23 1.52 -7.99
N VAL A 46 6.86 1.67 -6.73
CA VAL A 46 7.82 1.68 -5.63
C VAL A 46 7.80 0.37 -4.85
N TRP A 47 6.74 -0.40 -4.96
CA TRP A 47 6.61 -1.65 -4.23
C TRP A 47 5.54 -2.52 -4.88
N GLU A 48 5.74 -3.83 -4.85
CA GLU A 48 4.67 -4.77 -5.22
C GLU A 48 4.77 -6.00 -4.34
N SER A 49 3.63 -6.64 -4.12
CA SER A 49 3.58 -7.85 -3.32
C SER A 49 4.21 -9.01 -4.09
N LYS A 50 4.66 -10.02 -3.36
CA LYS A 50 5.25 -11.20 -3.98
C LYS A 50 4.17 -12.02 -4.64
N GLU A 51 4.57 -12.76 -5.67
CA GLU A 51 3.66 -13.57 -6.45
C GLU A 51 2.94 -14.63 -5.61
N ASP A 52 3.61 -15.15 -4.59
CA ASP A 52 3.05 -16.17 -3.72
C ASP A 52 2.30 -15.60 -2.52
N ASP A 53 2.27 -14.28 -2.36
CA ASP A 53 1.47 -13.66 -1.31
C ASP A 53 0.02 -13.60 -1.80
N THR A 54 -0.82 -14.45 -1.24
CA THR A 54 -2.18 -14.61 -1.74
C THR A 54 -3.26 -14.07 -0.83
N THR A 55 -2.94 -13.69 0.40
CA THR A 55 -3.93 -13.10 1.30
C THR A 55 -3.73 -11.60 1.36
N LEU A 56 -4.80 -10.88 1.12
CA LEU A 56 -4.77 -9.43 1.09
C LEU A 56 -4.39 -8.85 2.44
N ASP A 57 -4.85 -9.48 3.51
CA ASP A 57 -4.55 -9.02 4.85
C ASP A 57 -3.04 -8.99 5.11
N LYS A 58 -2.35 -10.07 4.77
CA LYS A 58 -0.92 -10.15 4.97
C LYS A 58 -0.17 -9.18 4.06
N VAL A 59 -0.63 -9.07 2.83
CA VAL A 59 -0.01 -8.16 1.87
C VAL A 59 -0.12 -6.71 2.36
N LEU A 60 -1.28 -6.32 2.87
CA LEU A 60 -1.44 -4.95 3.37
C LEU A 60 -0.59 -4.67 4.60
N GLN A 61 -0.40 -5.67 5.47
CA GLN A 61 0.48 -5.51 6.62
C GLN A 61 1.93 -5.27 6.17
N THR A 62 2.37 -6.02 5.17
CA THR A 62 3.72 -5.86 4.63
C THR A 62 3.88 -4.49 3.97
N LEU A 63 2.88 -4.07 3.21
CA LEU A 63 2.91 -2.77 2.56
C LEU A 63 2.94 -1.64 3.59
N GLU A 64 2.15 -1.76 4.64
CA GLU A 64 2.13 -0.75 5.69
C GLU A 64 3.53 -0.56 6.28
N ALA A 65 4.22 -1.65 6.57
CA ALA A 65 5.57 -1.58 7.12
C ALA A 65 6.55 -0.94 6.13
N PHE A 66 6.44 -1.30 4.87
CA PHE A 66 7.29 -0.73 3.83
C PHE A 66 7.06 0.77 3.70
N LEU A 67 5.80 1.20 3.63
CA LEU A 67 5.49 2.61 3.45
C LEU A 67 5.85 3.45 4.67
N ALA A 68 5.73 2.88 5.86
CA ALA A 68 6.16 3.57 7.07
C ALA A 68 7.62 3.96 6.97
N GLN A 69 8.46 3.02 6.53
CA GLN A 69 9.88 3.27 6.39
C GLN A 69 10.17 4.23 5.24
N ARG A 70 9.51 4.03 4.11
CA ARG A 70 9.76 4.87 2.94
C ARG A 70 9.35 6.32 3.19
N ILE A 71 8.21 6.54 3.81
CA ILE A 71 7.77 7.90 4.12
C ILE A 71 8.76 8.57 5.05
N GLN A 72 9.22 7.84 6.05
CA GLN A 72 10.20 8.37 6.98
C GLN A 72 11.51 8.75 6.28
N GLU A 73 11.96 7.93 5.33
CA GLU A 73 13.24 8.15 4.66
C GLU A 73 13.18 9.26 3.62
N TYR A 74 12.06 9.43 2.93
CA TYR A 74 12.01 10.30 1.78
C TYR A 74 11.13 11.53 1.95
N TYR A 75 10.21 11.51 2.91
CA TYR A 75 9.21 12.59 3.02
C TYR A 75 9.12 13.19 4.42
N ALA A 76 9.72 12.59 5.40
CA ALA A 76 9.61 13.10 6.77
C ALA A 76 10.68 14.12 7.11
#